data_8947cdb1a2824f044c8b9bb802d34286
#
_entry.id   8947cdb1a2824f044c8b9bb802d34286
#
_cell.length_a   1.000
_cell.length_b   1.000
_cell.length_c   1.000
_cell.angle_alpha   90.00
_cell.angle_beta   90.00
_cell.angle_gamma   90.00
#
_symmetry.space_group_name_H-M   'P 1'
#
loop_
_entity.id
_entity.type
_entity.pdbx_description
1 polymer ?
#
loop_
_entity_poly.entity_id
_entity_poly.type
_entity_poly.pdbx_seq_one_letter_code
_entity_poly.pdbx_strand_id
1 'polypeptide(L)'
;MGEQLAADYLSQNGFRILERNYRSGRFGEVDIIATEKEYICFIEVKTRTGELFGTPAEAVGYAKRQKIRALAWSYLKYRNLGEQNMRFDIVEVTGKNINDEFVLYNINLIRSAF
;
A
#
# COMPACT_ATOMS: atom_id res chain seq x y z
N MET A 1 13.10 -2.94 -0.49
CA MET A 1 13.53 -1.80 0.32
C MET A 1 12.38 -0.83 0.60
N GLY A 2 11.72 -0.31 -0.41
CA GLY A 2 10.61 0.61 -0.21
C GLY A 2 9.48 0.01 0.63
N GLU A 3 9.14 -1.26 0.40
CA GLU A 3 8.08 -1.90 1.16
C GLU A 3 8.43 -2.10 2.63
N GLN A 4 9.68 -2.41 2.94
CA GLN A 4 10.10 -2.54 4.33
C GLN A 4 10.03 -1.19 5.05
N LEU A 5 10.50 -0.13 4.40
CA LEU A 5 10.42 1.22 4.94
C LEU A 5 8.96 1.62 5.18
N ALA A 6 8.08 1.30 4.23
CA ALA A 6 6.65 1.60 4.35
C ALA A 6 6.03 0.82 5.51
N ALA A 7 6.33 -0.47 5.63
CA ALA A 7 5.79 -1.29 6.71
C ALA A 7 6.24 -0.78 8.08
N ASP A 8 7.50 -0.43 8.22
CA ASP A 8 8.03 0.12 9.47
C ASP A 8 7.36 1.45 9.83
N TYR A 9 7.19 2.32 8.83
CA TYR A 9 6.52 3.59 9.02
C TYR A 9 5.07 3.40 9.49
N LEU A 10 4.34 2.51 8.83
CA LEU A 10 2.96 2.23 9.18
C LEU A 10 2.85 1.68 10.60
N SER A 11 3.72 0.73 10.96
CA SER A 11 3.72 0.14 12.30
C SER A 11 3.99 1.19 13.38
N GLN A 12 4.88 2.14 13.10
CA GLN A 12 5.20 3.22 14.04
C GLN A 12 4.08 4.25 14.13
N ASN A 13 3.16 4.26 13.19
CA ASN A 13 2.07 5.24 13.12
C ASN A 13 0.70 4.65 13.36
N GLY A 14 0.63 3.56 14.10
CA GLY A 14 -0.64 3.02 14.59
C GLY A 14 -1.30 1.97 13.72
N PHE A 15 -0.63 1.53 12.65
CA PHE A 15 -1.16 0.45 11.83
C PHE A 15 -0.68 -0.89 12.35
N ARG A 16 -1.55 -1.88 12.26
CA ARG A 16 -1.19 -3.26 12.53
C ARG A 16 -1.12 -4.00 11.20
N ILE A 17 0.06 -4.47 10.83
CA ILE A 17 0.27 -5.19 9.57
C ILE A 17 -0.35 -6.58 9.67
N LEU A 18 -1.23 -6.92 8.74
CA LEU A 18 -1.85 -8.25 8.66
C LEU A 18 -1.15 -9.13 7.64
N GLU A 19 -0.89 -8.59 6.46
CA GLU A 19 -0.27 -9.33 5.35
C GLU A 19 0.71 -8.42 4.63
N ARG A 20 1.75 -9.03 4.07
CA ARG A 20 2.67 -8.35 3.16
C ARG A 20 2.75 -9.15 1.88
N ASN A 21 2.80 -8.46 0.74
CA ASN A 21 2.86 -9.09 -0.58
C ASN A 21 1.78 -10.16 -0.74
N TYR A 22 0.56 -9.77 -0.40
CA TYR A 22 -0.57 -10.69 -0.46
C TYR A 22 -0.97 -10.90 -1.92
N ARG A 23 -1.01 -12.18 -2.32
CA ARG A 23 -1.42 -12.56 -3.67
C ARG A 23 -2.76 -13.26 -3.65
N SER A 24 -3.61 -12.85 -4.58
CA SER A 24 -4.78 -13.61 -4.97
C SER A 24 -4.53 -14.05 -6.41
N GLY A 25 -4.44 -15.33 -6.69
CA GLY A 25 -4.07 -15.82 -8.02
C GLY A 25 -4.90 -15.22 -9.16
N ARG A 26 -6.12 -14.80 -8.86
CA ARG A 26 -7.05 -14.25 -9.83
C ARG A 26 -6.98 -12.73 -9.95
N PHE A 27 -6.72 -12.05 -8.84
CA PHE A 27 -6.84 -10.59 -8.76
C PHE A 27 -5.51 -9.88 -8.58
N GLY A 28 -4.39 -10.60 -8.75
CA GLY A 28 -3.08 -10.01 -8.61
C GLY A 28 -2.62 -9.93 -7.17
N GLU A 29 -1.96 -8.85 -6.81
CA GLU A 29 -1.39 -8.69 -5.48
C GLU A 29 -1.55 -7.28 -4.95
N VAL A 30 -1.44 -7.15 -3.62
CA VAL A 30 -1.38 -5.88 -2.92
C VAL A 30 -0.16 -5.90 -2.00
N ASP A 31 0.50 -4.78 -1.85
CA ASP A 31 1.76 -4.73 -1.13
C ASP A 31 1.60 -4.95 0.37
N ILE A 32 0.62 -4.31 0.99
CA ILE A 32 0.39 -4.41 2.42
C ILE A 32 -1.10 -4.42 2.70
N ILE A 33 -1.53 -5.30 3.61
CA ILE A 33 -2.87 -5.25 4.20
C ILE A 33 -2.66 -4.99 5.69
N ALA A 34 -3.30 -3.96 6.20
CA ALA A 34 -3.12 -3.54 7.59
C ALA A 34 -4.43 -3.00 8.16
N THR A 35 -4.49 -2.87 9.48
CA THR A 35 -5.62 -2.21 10.12
C THR A 35 -5.16 -0.90 10.75
N GLU A 36 -6.03 0.10 10.65
CA GLU A 36 -5.91 1.34 11.39
C GLU A 36 -7.28 1.66 11.96
N LYS A 37 -7.41 1.63 13.29
CA LYS A 37 -8.70 1.79 13.97
C LYS A 37 -9.70 0.78 13.41
N GLU A 38 -10.89 1.24 12.98
CA GLU A 38 -11.93 0.35 12.45
C GLU A 38 -11.77 0.01 10.96
N TYR A 39 -10.70 0.49 10.32
CA TYR A 39 -10.49 0.25 8.89
C TYR A 39 -9.55 -0.90 8.61
N ILE A 40 -9.89 -1.68 7.58
CA ILE A 40 -8.93 -2.57 6.93
C ILE A 40 -8.42 -1.82 5.71
N CYS A 41 -7.11 -1.64 5.65
CA CYS A 41 -6.46 -0.81 4.65
C CYS A 41 -5.67 -1.68 3.67
N PHE A 42 -5.93 -1.49 2.38
CA PHE A 42 -5.21 -2.17 1.30
C PHE A 42 -4.26 -1.13 0.72
N ILE A 43 -2.98 -1.35 0.87
CA ILE A 43 -1.98 -0.31 0.72
C ILE A 43 -1.01 -0.67 -0.39
N GLU A 44 -0.87 0.24 -1.36
CA GLU A 44 0.16 0.16 -2.38
C GLU A 44 1.33 1.03 -1.99
N VAL A 45 2.54 0.50 -2.21
CA VAL A 45 3.78 1.22 -1.92
C VAL A 45 4.41 1.65 -3.22
N LYS A 46 4.71 2.94 -3.33
CA LYS A 46 5.37 3.51 -4.50
C LYS A 46 6.70 4.12 -4.07
N THR A 47 7.77 3.65 -4.70
CA THR A 47 9.12 4.19 -4.46
C THR A 47 9.48 5.13 -5.59
N ARG A 48 9.91 6.34 -5.23
CA ARG A 48 10.26 7.39 -6.16
C ARG A 48 11.72 7.79 -5.96
N THR A 49 12.48 7.82 -7.05
CA THR A 49 13.91 8.15 -6.99
C THR A 49 14.29 9.32 -7.90
N GLY A 50 13.33 9.91 -8.59
CA GLY A 50 13.56 11.03 -9.51
C GLY A 50 12.85 12.28 -9.05
N GLU A 51 12.82 13.30 -9.92
CA GLU A 51 12.18 14.57 -9.64
C GLU A 51 10.82 14.75 -10.29
N LEU A 52 10.54 13.98 -11.34
CA LEU A 52 9.30 14.12 -12.09
C LEU A 52 8.41 12.91 -11.85
N PHE A 53 7.41 13.09 -11.03
CA PHE A 53 6.40 12.08 -10.79
C PHE A 53 5.02 12.72 -10.94
N GLY A 54 4.04 11.91 -11.35
CA GLY A 54 2.65 12.29 -11.23
C GLY A 54 2.22 12.29 -9.76
N THR A 55 0.95 12.47 -9.51
CA THR A 55 0.40 12.32 -8.16
C THR A 55 0.44 10.85 -7.75
N PRO A 56 0.49 10.54 -6.45
CA PRO A 56 0.44 9.16 -5.99
C PRO A 56 -0.78 8.39 -6.50
N ALA A 57 -1.93 9.04 -6.58
CA ALA A 57 -3.14 8.40 -7.10
C ALA A 57 -3.00 8.02 -8.57
N GLU A 58 -2.30 8.83 -9.37
CA GLU A 58 -2.05 8.53 -10.78
C GLU A 58 -1.12 7.33 -10.95
N ALA A 59 -0.30 7.03 -9.94
CA ALA A 59 0.61 5.89 -9.98
C ALA A 59 -0.12 4.55 -9.95
N VAL A 60 -1.39 4.54 -9.55
CA VAL A 60 -2.23 3.35 -9.54
C VAL A 60 -3.33 3.53 -10.58
N GLY A 61 -3.13 2.92 -11.75
CA GLY A 61 -4.06 3.04 -12.87
C GLY A 61 -5.42 2.41 -12.58
N TYR A 62 -6.40 2.76 -13.40
CA TYR A 62 -7.79 2.31 -13.22
C TYR A 62 -7.90 0.79 -13.12
N ALA A 63 -7.27 0.07 -14.04
CA ALA A 63 -7.37 -1.40 -14.05
C ALA A 63 -6.82 -2.01 -12.77
N LYS A 64 -5.68 -1.51 -12.29
CA LYS A 64 -5.08 -2.01 -11.06
C LYS A 64 -5.95 -1.68 -9.85
N ARG A 65 -6.54 -0.49 -9.81
CA ARG A 65 -7.46 -0.12 -8.72
C ARG A 65 -8.64 -1.07 -8.64
N GLN A 66 -9.20 -1.44 -9.79
CA GLN A 66 -10.32 -2.38 -9.82
C GLN A 66 -9.90 -3.77 -9.35
N LYS A 67 -8.71 -4.21 -9.73
CA LYS A 67 -8.17 -5.50 -9.27
C LYS A 67 -7.96 -5.52 -7.77
N ILE A 68 -7.43 -4.43 -7.22
CA ILE A 68 -7.21 -4.34 -5.77
C ILE A 68 -8.54 -4.36 -5.03
N ARG A 69 -9.57 -3.68 -5.54
CA ARG A 69 -10.91 -3.72 -4.92
C ARG A 69 -11.48 -5.12 -4.92
N ALA A 70 -11.35 -5.84 -6.04
CA ALA A 70 -11.82 -7.23 -6.12
C ALA A 70 -11.03 -8.14 -5.17
N LEU A 71 -9.72 -7.96 -5.10
CA LEU A 71 -8.87 -8.68 -4.18
C LEU A 71 -9.29 -8.43 -2.74
N ALA A 72 -9.64 -7.18 -2.41
CA ALA A 72 -10.06 -6.81 -1.06
C ALA A 72 -11.33 -7.55 -0.65
N TRP A 73 -12.34 -7.60 -1.51
CA TRP A 73 -13.55 -8.36 -1.23
C TRP A 73 -13.24 -9.85 -1.06
N SER A 74 -12.39 -10.39 -1.93
CA SER A 74 -11.96 -11.78 -1.84
C SER A 74 -11.23 -12.06 -0.52
N TYR A 75 -10.38 -11.14 -0.10
CA TYR A 75 -9.65 -11.27 1.17
C TYR A 75 -10.60 -11.32 2.37
N LEU A 76 -11.55 -10.41 2.42
CA LEU A 76 -12.53 -10.40 3.52
C LEU A 76 -13.30 -11.71 3.58
N LYS A 77 -13.70 -12.22 2.43
CA LYS A 77 -14.43 -13.48 2.34
C LYS A 77 -13.55 -14.66 2.76
N TYR A 78 -12.33 -14.71 2.25
CA TYR A 78 -11.38 -15.79 2.56
C TYR A 78 -11.06 -15.85 4.05
N ARG A 79 -10.89 -14.70 4.70
CA ARG A 79 -10.58 -14.61 6.13
C ARG A 79 -11.82 -14.61 6.99
N ASN A 80 -12.99 -14.75 6.39
CA ASN A 80 -14.28 -14.80 7.08
C ASN A 80 -14.49 -13.60 8.03
N LEU A 81 -14.10 -12.42 7.56
CA LEU A 81 -14.17 -11.19 8.34
C LEU A 81 -15.53 -10.48 8.24
N GLY A 82 -16.39 -10.90 7.31
CA GLY A 82 -17.65 -10.24 7.08
C GLY A 82 -17.50 -8.86 6.49
N GLU A 83 -18.48 -8.00 6.74
CA GLU A 83 -18.42 -6.63 6.28
C GLU A 83 -17.48 -5.83 7.18
N GLN A 84 -16.56 -5.12 6.55
CA GLN A 84 -15.58 -4.28 7.23
C GLN A 84 -15.50 -2.95 6.52
N ASN A 85 -15.12 -1.91 7.25
CA ASN A 85 -14.78 -0.63 6.63
C ASN A 85 -13.45 -0.80 5.92
N MET A 86 -13.47 -0.72 4.60
CA MET A 86 -12.27 -0.84 3.79
C MET A 86 -11.77 0.52 3.37
N ARG A 87 -10.44 0.61 3.23
CA ARG A 87 -9.81 1.83 2.76
C ARG A 87 -8.65 1.44 1.85
N PHE A 88 -8.42 2.23 0.83
CA PHE A 88 -7.37 2.00 -0.16
C PHE A 88 -6.38 3.15 -0.10
N ASP A 89 -5.19 2.84 0.37
CA ASP A 89 -4.18 3.85 0.67
C ASP A 89 -2.94 3.67 -0.20
N ILE A 90 -2.15 4.72 -0.31
CA ILE A 90 -0.85 4.68 -0.97
C ILE A 90 0.20 5.20 0.01
N VAL A 91 1.32 4.48 0.13
CA VAL A 91 2.50 5.00 0.81
C VAL A 91 3.54 5.30 -0.26
N GLU A 92 3.94 6.56 -0.33
CA GLU A 92 4.97 6.99 -1.27
C GLU A 92 6.28 7.14 -0.52
N VAL A 93 7.29 6.39 -0.94
CA VAL A 93 8.63 6.44 -0.36
C VAL A 93 9.51 7.17 -1.36
N THR A 94 10.00 8.33 -0.98
CA THR A 94 10.82 9.18 -1.85
C THR A 94 12.24 9.20 -1.35
N GLY A 95 13.19 9.00 -2.25
CA GLY A 95 14.59 9.01 -1.92
C GLY A 95 15.45 9.14 -3.15
N LYS A 96 16.72 8.84 -2.98
CA LYS A 96 17.70 8.94 -4.06
C LYS A 96 18.73 7.83 -3.89
N ASN A 97 19.19 7.31 -5.02
CA ASN A 97 20.31 6.35 -5.01
C ASN A 97 21.62 7.12 -5.02
N ILE A 98 22.41 6.92 -3.98
CA ILE A 98 23.74 7.55 -3.83
C ILE A 98 24.74 6.45 -3.52
N ASN A 99 25.74 6.27 -4.39
CA ASN A 99 26.76 5.23 -4.23
C ASN A 99 26.14 3.84 -4.03
N ASP A 100 25.16 3.51 -4.87
CA ASP A 100 24.45 2.23 -4.84
C ASP A 100 23.63 1.98 -3.57
N GLU A 101 23.40 3.03 -2.77
CA GLU A 101 22.53 2.95 -1.61
C GLU A 101 21.34 3.87 -1.78
N PHE A 102 20.17 3.38 -1.36
CA PHE A 102 18.95 4.19 -1.34
C PHE A 102 18.97 5.07 -0.10
N VAL A 103 18.92 6.38 -0.31
CA VAL A 103 18.85 7.37 0.79
C VAL A 103 17.42 7.89 0.85
N LEU A 104 16.75 7.61 1.96
CA LEU A 104 15.36 8.02 2.17
C LEU A 104 15.29 9.52 2.43
N TYR A 105 14.43 10.22 1.68
CA TYR A 105 14.14 11.63 1.90
C TYR A 105 12.82 11.86 2.61
N ASN A 106 11.80 11.08 2.24
CA ASN A 106 10.47 11.29 2.77
C ASN A 106 9.60 10.06 2.59
N ILE A 107 8.67 9.86 3.53
CA ILE A 107 7.60 8.88 3.41
C ILE A 107 6.29 9.64 3.57
N ASN A 108 5.39 9.45 2.62
CA ASN A 108 4.09 10.11 2.65
C ASN A 108 2.98 9.08 2.55
N LEU A 109 2.09 9.10 3.52
CA LEU A 109 0.91 8.23 3.55
C LEU A 109 -0.28 9.01 3.03
N ILE A 110 -0.90 8.49 1.98
CA ILE A 110 -2.13 9.07 1.43
C ILE A 110 -3.27 8.12 1.75
N ARG A 111 -4.09 8.50 2.71
CA ARG A 111 -5.28 7.74 3.07
C ARG A 111 -6.37 7.98 2.04
N SER A 112 -7.15 6.93 1.80
CA SER A 112 -8.26 7.00 0.83
C SER A 112 -7.80 7.53 -0.52
N ALA A 113 -6.71 6.97 -1.03
CA ALA A 113 -6.09 7.43 -2.27
C ALA A 113 -6.90 7.04 -3.51
N PHE A 114 -7.72 5.99 -3.40
CA PHE A 114 -8.56 5.54 -4.52
C PHE A 114 -9.75 4.71 -4.07
#